data_f69fa4933a6a6b843c1cfd273d9185f0
#
_entry.id   f69fa4933a6a6b843c1cfd273d9185f0
#
_cell.length_a   1.000
_cell.length_b   1.000
_cell.length_c   1.000
_cell.angle_alpha   90.00
_cell.angle_beta   90.00
_cell.angle_gamma   90.00
#
_symmetry.space_group_name_H-M   'P 1'
#
loop_
_entity.id
_entity.type
_entity.pdbx_description
1 polymer ?
#
loop_
_entity_poly.entity_id
_entity_poly.type
_entity_poly.pdbx_seq_one_letter_code
_entity_poly.pdbx_strand_id
1 'polypeptide(L)'
;CMESIINRGGNFLTMIHCTARIGTNVHIGKGCMVGAFTTIAADAKIGNYNFIQSNMIIGHDVIIGNWNRIDSHTMLIGGITIGNENMIHSAAVINHEVQIGNNCHIGACSFVTRNVEDNWTVFGNPARRLS
;
A
#
# COMPACT_ATOMS: atom_id res chain seq x y z
N CYS A 1 13.54 -5.62 -15.29
CA CYS A 1 12.72 -6.76 -15.70
C CYS A 1 11.56 -6.99 -14.76
N MET A 2 10.53 -7.59 -15.28
CA MET A 2 9.36 -7.98 -14.51
C MET A 2 9.39 -9.49 -14.31
N GLU A 3 9.04 -9.91 -13.12
CA GLU A 3 8.93 -11.33 -12.85
C GLU A 3 7.51 -11.67 -12.49
N SER A 4 6.99 -12.67 -13.15
CA SER A 4 5.72 -13.26 -12.80
C SER A 4 5.96 -14.31 -11.73
N ILE A 5 5.44 -14.09 -10.56
CA ILE A 5 5.80 -14.90 -9.42
C ILE A 5 4.75 -15.94 -9.09
N ILE A 6 3.51 -15.53 -9.04
CA ILE A 6 2.47 -16.37 -8.47
C ILE A 6 1.28 -16.42 -9.39
N ASN A 7 0.90 -17.61 -9.75
CA ASN A 7 -0.35 -17.88 -10.42
C ASN A 7 -1.23 -18.64 -9.45
N ARG A 8 -2.21 -17.97 -8.90
CA ARG A 8 -3.11 -18.58 -7.94
C ARG A 8 -4.50 -18.70 -8.53
N GLY A 9 -5.07 -19.88 -8.43
CA GLY A 9 -6.39 -20.15 -8.97
C GLY A 9 -6.45 -20.17 -10.48
N GLY A 10 -5.30 -20.22 -11.13
CA GLY A 10 -5.22 -20.37 -12.58
C GLY A 10 -5.54 -19.14 -13.41
N ASN A 11 -6.06 -18.08 -12.82
CA ASN A 11 -6.55 -16.93 -13.57
C ASN A 11 -5.92 -15.61 -13.23
N PHE A 12 -5.18 -15.51 -12.13
CA PHE A 12 -4.67 -14.22 -11.65
C PHE A 12 -3.20 -14.33 -11.32
N LEU A 13 -2.42 -13.43 -11.87
CA LEU A 13 -1.00 -13.34 -11.63
C LEU A 13 -0.72 -12.15 -10.71
N THR A 14 0.23 -12.36 -9.82
CA THR A 14 0.86 -11.26 -9.10
C THR A 14 2.19 -10.99 -9.75
N MET A 15 2.43 -9.75 -10.11
CA MET A 15 3.64 -9.32 -10.78
C MET A 15 4.48 -8.47 -9.83
N ILE A 16 5.70 -8.89 -9.61
CA ILE A 16 6.64 -8.17 -8.74
C ILE A 16 7.85 -7.83 -9.58
N HIS A 17 8.18 -6.54 -9.64
CA HIS A 17 9.36 -6.12 -10.39
C HIS A 17 10.62 -6.71 -9.78
N CYS A 18 11.58 -7.09 -10.62
CA CYS A 18 12.78 -7.78 -10.16
C CYS A 18 13.65 -6.93 -9.22
N THR A 19 13.50 -5.63 -9.22
CA THR A 19 14.23 -4.75 -8.31
C THR A 19 13.52 -4.55 -6.97
N ALA A 20 12.31 -5.05 -6.81
CA ALA A 20 11.59 -4.95 -5.54
C ALA A 20 12.27 -5.82 -4.48
N ARG A 21 12.31 -5.34 -3.26
CA ARG A 21 12.87 -6.06 -2.13
C ARG A 21 11.74 -6.52 -1.21
N ILE A 22 11.63 -7.81 -1.07
CA ILE A 22 10.57 -8.42 -0.26
C ILE A 22 11.20 -9.04 0.97
N GLY A 23 10.77 -8.59 2.13
CA GLY A 23 11.30 -9.07 3.40
C GLY A 23 10.80 -10.45 3.79
N THR A 24 11.23 -10.88 4.96
CA THR A 24 10.89 -12.20 5.50
C THR A 24 9.41 -12.26 5.85
N ASN A 25 8.78 -13.38 5.56
CA ASN A 25 7.41 -13.67 5.96
C ASN A 25 6.39 -12.66 5.42
N VAL A 26 6.63 -12.14 4.21
CA VAL A 26 5.70 -11.26 3.53
C VAL A 26 4.71 -12.11 2.73
N HIS A 27 3.43 -11.75 2.82
CA HIS A 27 2.37 -12.40 2.05
C HIS A 27 1.76 -11.40 1.09
N ILE A 28 1.70 -11.77 -0.17
CA ILE A 28 1.10 -10.95 -1.23
C ILE A 28 0.05 -11.79 -1.92
N GLY A 29 -1.17 -11.29 -1.99
CA GLY A 29 -2.28 -12.00 -2.61
C GLY A 29 -2.17 -12.07 -4.12
N LYS A 30 -3.26 -12.45 -4.75
CA LYS A 30 -3.32 -12.62 -6.20
C LYS A 30 -3.66 -11.31 -6.90
N GLY A 31 -3.26 -11.20 -8.15
CA GLY A 31 -3.63 -10.07 -8.99
C GLY A 31 -2.97 -8.75 -8.60
N CYS A 32 -1.95 -8.78 -7.78
CA CYS A 32 -1.24 -7.58 -7.35
C CYS A 32 -0.15 -7.20 -8.34
N MET A 33 0.19 -5.91 -8.34
CA MET A 33 1.36 -5.42 -9.06
C MET A 33 2.23 -4.64 -8.08
N VAL A 34 3.50 -4.99 -8.04
CA VAL A 34 4.49 -4.31 -7.19
C VAL A 34 5.56 -3.73 -8.10
N GLY A 35 5.71 -2.42 -8.08
CA GLY A 35 6.59 -1.71 -8.98
C GLY A 35 8.06 -1.77 -8.61
N ALA A 36 8.87 -1.14 -9.46
CA ALA A 36 10.33 -1.14 -9.32
C ALA A 36 10.78 -0.44 -8.04
N PHE A 37 11.87 -0.93 -7.47
CA PHE A 37 12.54 -0.33 -6.32
C PHE A 37 11.64 -0.15 -5.09
N THR A 38 10.60 -0.95 -4.98
CA THR A 38 9.71 -0.98 -3.82
C THR A 38 10.30 -1.91 -2.77
N THR A 39 10.29 -1.47 -1.52
CA THR A 39 10.75 -2.29 -0.40
C THR A 39 9.54 -2.63 0.47
N ILE A 40 9.35 -3.92 0.70
CA ILE A 40 8.30 -4.41 1.59
C ILE A 40 8.99 -5.11 2.75
N ALA A 41 8.82 -4.56 3.94
CA ALA A 41 9.53 -5.06 5.12
C ALA A 41 8.86 -6.32 5.70
N ALA A 42 9.51 -6.91 6.68
CA ALA A 42 9.10 -8.19 7.24
C ALA A 42 7.66 -8.17 7.78
N ASP A 43 7.01 -9.30 7.65
CA ASP A 43 5.69 -9.58 8.21
C ASP A 43 4.55 -8.74 7.63
N ALA A 44 4.78 -8.04 6.53
CA ALA A 44 3.72 -7.32 5.85
C ALA A 44 2.76 -8.30 5.17
N LYS A 45 1.48 -7.98 5.18
CA LYS A 45 0.44 -8.79 4.56
C LYS A 45 -0.37 -7.93 3.60
N ILE A 46 -0.32 -8.29 2.34
CA ILE A 46 -0.97 -7.56 1.27
C ILE A 46 -2.03 -8.47 0.65
N GLY A 47 -3.25 -7.99 0.59
CA GLY A 47 -4.36 -8.75 0.03
C GLY A 47 -4.31 -8.85 -1.48
N ASN A 48 -5.48 -8.90 -2.10
CA ASN A 48 -5.61 -9.18 -3.53
C ASN A 48 -5.86 -7.90 -4.33
N TYR A 49 -5.41 -7.91 -5.59
CA TYR A 49 -5.71 -6.87 -6.57
C TYR A 49 -5.24 -5.48 -6.16
N ASN A 50 -4.15 -5.40 -5.44
CA ASN A 50 -3.56 -4.13 -5.08
C ASN A 50 -2.58 -3.69 -6.15
N PHE A 51 -2.61 -2.40 -6.47
CA PHE A 51 -1.66 -1.80 -7.39
C PHE A 51 -0.68 -0.93 -6.59
N ILE A 52 0.52 -1.44 -6.42
CA ILE A 52 1.58 -0.77 -5.66
C ILE A 52 2.61 -0.29 -6.65
N GLN A 53 2.73 1.01 -6.79
CA GLN A 53 3.64 1.59 -7.77
C GLN A 53 5.09 1.55 -7.31
N SER A 54 5.95 2.28 -7.99
CA SER A 54 7.40 2.19 -7.81
C SER A 54 7.92 3.05 -6.67
N ASN A 55 9.10 2.70 -6.20
CA ASN A 55 9.84 3.51 -5.21
C ASN A 55 9.07 3.69 -3.91
N MET A 56 8.37 2.68 -3.49
CA MET A 56 7.60 2.72 -2.26
C MET A 56 8.36 2.09 -1.11
N ILE A 57 7.98 2.47 0.09
CA ILE A 57 8.44 1.80 1.30
C ILE A 57 7.20 1.35 2.06
N ILE A 58 7.08 0.05 2.23
CA ILE A 58 6.04 -0.54 3.05
C ILE A 58 6.73 -1.13 4.28
N GLY A 59 6.45 -0.54 5.43
CA GLY A 59 7.09 -0.90 6.68
C GLY A 59 6.68 -2.26 7.21
N HIS A 60 7.31 -2.67 8.29
CA HIS A 60 7.03 -3.97 8.90
C HIS A 60 5.62 -4.03 9.47
N ASP A 61 5.02 -5.21 9.46
CA ASP A 61 3.70 -5.47 10.03
C ASP A 61 2.59 -4.60 9.44
N VAL A 62 2.75 -4.13 8.22
CA VAL A 62 1.69 -3.41 7.51
C VAL A 62 0.69 -4.41 6.95
N ILE A 63 -0.59 -4.13 7.12
CA ILE A 63 -1.67 -4.96 6.59
C ILE A 63 -2.45 -4.13 5.58
N ILE A 64 -2.52 -4.62 4.36
CA ILE A 64 -3.25 -3.97 3.26
C ILE A 64 -4.33 -4.92 2.78
N GLY A 65 -5.56 -4.43 2.69
CA GLY A 65 -6.69 -5.21 2.19
C GLY A 65 -6.63 -5.40 0.68
N ASN A 66 -7.76 -5.21 0.01
CA ASN A 66 -7.90 -5.52 -1.42
C ASN A 66 -8.24 -4.27 -2.22
N TRP A 67 -7.88 -4.30 -3.50
CA TRP A 67 -8.28 -3.27 -4.46
C TRP A 67 -7.78 -1.86 -4.13
N ASN A 68 -6.64 -1.76 -3.48
CA ASN A 68 -6.03 -0.47 -3.19
C ASN A 68 -5.11 -0.05 -4.32
N ARG A 69 -5.03 1.25 -4.53
CA ARG A 69 -4.03 1.84 -5.40
C ARG A 69 -3.15 2.76 -4.56
N ILE A 70 -1.87 2.49 -4.58
CA ILE A 70 -0.90 3.26 -3.82
C ILE A 70 0.16 3.75 -4.79
N ASP A 71 0.21 5.07 -4.96
CA ASP A 71 1.07 5.68 -5.96
C ASP A 71 2.51 5.80 -5.47
N SER A 72 3.41 6.10 -6.41
CA SER A 72 4.86 6.08 -6.20
C SER A 72 5.33 6.99 -5.09
N HIS A 73 6.42 6.61 -4.46
CA HIS A 73 7.09 7.37 -3.40
C HIS A 73 6.28 7.49 -2.10
N THR A 74 5.22 6.73 -1.96
CA THR A 74 4.47 6.68 -0.70
C THR A 74 5.26 5.88 0.34
N MET A 75 5.22 6.33 1.58
CA MET A 75 5.87 5.64 2.68
C MET A 75 4.85 5.23 3.74
N LEU A 76 4.77 3.93 3.99
CA LEU A 76 3.94 3.36 5.05
C LEU A 76 4.89 2.97 6.18
N ILE A 77 4.85 3.68 7.31
CA ILE A 77 5.91 3.52 8.32
C ILE A 77 5.66 2.25 9.08
N GLY A 78 5.14 1.65 9.61
CA GLY A 78 5.03 0.34 10.25
C GLY A 78 3.74 0.18 11.07
N GLY A 79 3.26 -1.04 11.15
CA GLY A 79 2.08 -1.35 11.94
C GLY A 79 0.78 -0.75 11.42
N ILE A 80 0.76 -0.33 10.17
CA ILE A 80 -0.39 0.34 9.56
C ILE A 80 -1.38 -0.71 9.06
N THR A 81 -2.66 -0.41 9.21
CA THR A 81 -3.73 -1.24 8.64
C THR A 81 -4.50 -0.41 7.62
N ILE A 82 -4.59 -0.91 6.40
CA ILE A 82 -5.32 -0.27 5.30
C ILE A 82 -6.41 -1.23 4.84
N GLY A 83 -7.64 -0.73 4.75
CA GLY A 83 -8.77 -1.53 4.29
C GLY A 83 -8.79 -1.73 2.79
N ASN A 84 -9.96 -1.54 2.17
CA ASN A 84 -10.17 -1.87 0.77
C ASN A 84 -10.49 -0.63 -0.05
N GLU A 85 -10.18 -0.68 -1.34
CA GLU A 85 -10.60 0.31 -2.33
C GLU A 85 -10.13 1.72 -2.01
N ASN A 86 -8.97 1.85 -1.41
CA ASN A 86 -8.38 3.14 -1.09
C ASN A 86 -7.50 3.63 -2.23
N MET A 87 -7.37 4.94 -2.33
CA MET A 87 -6.45 5.57 -3.25
C MET A 87 -5.50 6.47 -2.45
N ILE A 88 -4.23 6.12 -2.46
CA ILE A 88 -3.19 6.88 -1.76
C ILE A 88 -2.30 7.47 -2.84
N HIS A 89 -2.29 8.80 -2.92
CA HIS A 89 -1.57 9.50 -3.96
C HIS A 89 -0.09 9.63 -3.64
N SER A 90 0.68 10.05 -4.63
CA SER A 90 2.15 10.02 -4.60
C SER A 90 2.74 10.79 -3.43
N ALA A 91 3.82 10.25 -2.91
CA ALA A 91 4.62 10.88 -1.86
C ALA A 91 3.87 11.14 -0.55
N ALA A 92 2.77 10.45 -0.31
CA ALA A 92 2.11 10.52 0.99
C ALA A 92 2.93 9.72 2.01
N VAL A 93 2.91 10.15 3.26
CA VAL A 93 3.53 9.43 4.36
C VAL A 93 2.45 9.10 5.38
N ILE A 94 2.31 7.82 5.68
CA ILE A 94 1.35 7.35 6.67
C ILE A 94 2.12 6.99 7.93
N ASN A 95 1.78 7.63 9.03
CA ASN A 95 2.52 7.48 10.27
C ASN A 95 2.26 6.12 10.91
N HIS A 96 3.11 5.79 11.86
CA HIS A 96 3.11 4.51 12.58
C HIS A 96 1.73 4.21 13.17
N GLU A 97 1.29 2.97 12.98
CA GLU A 97 0.06 2.43 13.57
C GLU A 97 -1.25 3.13 13.17
N VAL A 98 -1.22 3.97 12.16
CA VAL A 98 -2.44 4.59 11.64
C VAL A 98 -3.32 3.51 11.00
N GLN A 99 -4.63 3.65 11.16
CA GLN A 99 -5.62 2.80 10.51
C GLN A 99 -6.39 3.60 9.46
N ILE A 100 -6.42 3.07 8.24
CA ILE A 100 -7.17 3.66 7.14
C ILE A 100 -8.30 2.70 6.79
N GLY A 101 -9.52 3.20 6.76
CA GLY A 101 -10.70 2.39 6.46
C GLY A 101 -10.82 2.02 4.99
N ASN A 102 -12.03 2.10 4.48
CA ASN A 102 -12.32 1.70 3.11
C ASN A 102 -12.72 2.92 2.28
N ASN A 103 -12.40 2.86 0.98
CA ASN A 103 -12.81 3.90 0.04
C ASN A 103 -12.35 5.30 0.45
N CYS A 104 -11.15 5.39 0.97
CA CYS A 104 -10.55 6.66 1.38
C CYS A 104 -9.66 7.21 0.28
N HIS A 105 -9.48 8.52 0.27
CA HIS A 105 -8.56 9.20 -0.62
C HIS A 105 -7.55 9.98 0.22
N ILE A 106 -6.26 9.69 0.02
CA ILE A 106 -5.18 10.40 0.69
C ILE A 106 -4.47 11.24 -0.36
N GLY A 107 -4.46 12.54 -0.16
CA GLY A 107 -3.85 13.46 -1.14
C GLY A 107 -2.34 13.31 -1.25
N ALA A 108 -1.79 13.76 -2.37
CA ALA A 108 -0.36 13.70 -2.61
C ALA A 108 0.41 14.54 -1.58
N CYS A 109 1.58 14.08 -1.19
CA CYS A 109 2.47 14.77 -0.24
C CYS A 109 1.84 15.02 1.12
N SER A 110 0.82 14.26 1.49
CA SER A 110 0.17 14.39 2.79
C SER A 110 0.92 13.61 3.86
N PHE A 111 0.85 14.11 5.08
CA PHE A 111 1.37 13.37 6.24
C PHE A 111 0.20 12.99 7.14
N VAL A 112 -0.18 11.72 7.13
CA VAL A 112 -1.34 11.22 7.86
C VAL A 112 -0.90 10.77 9.24
N THR A 113 -1.38 11.45 10.27
CA THR A 113 -1.00 11.18 11.65
C THR A 113 -2.13 10.58 12.48
N ARG A 114 -3.34 10.55 11.95
CA ARG A 114 -4.53 10.05 12.64
C ARG A 114 -5.26 9.06 11.78
N ASN A 115 -6.06 8.24 12.40
CA ASN A 115 -6.89 7.26 11.69
C ASN A 115 -7.83 7.96 10.72
N VAL A 116 -8.06 7.30 9.59
CA VAL A 116 -8.93 7.80 8.53
C VAL A 116 -10.11 6.85 8.41
N GLU A 117 -11.32 7.38 8.60
CA GLU A 117 -12.52 6.56 8.56
C GLU A 117 -13.00 6.36 7.12
N ASP A 118 -13.91 5.42 6.95
CA ASP A 118 -14.42 5.07 5.63
C ASP A 118 -14.93 6.29 4.87
N ASN A 119 -14.65 6.33 3.60
CA ASN A 119 -15.12 7.34 2.66
C ASN A 119 -14.57 8.75 2.90
N TRP A 120 -13.55 8.88 3.71
CA TRP A 120 -12.94 10.19 3.94
C TRP A 120 -11.92 10.53 2.85
N THR A 121 -11.82 11.82 2.56
CA THR A 121 -10.71 12.39 1.80
C THR A 121 -9.90 13.27 2.75
N VAL A 122 -8.61 13.02 2.83
CA VAL A 122 -7.71 13.79 3.70
C VAL A 122 -6.55 14.34 2.89
N PHE A 123 -6.04 15.50 3.30
CA PHE A 123 -4.95 16.15 2.59
C PHE A 123 -4.18 17.07 3.52
N GLY A 124 -2.90 17.20 3.28
CA GLY A 124 -2.05 18.19 3.91
C GLY A 124 -1.03 17.60 4.88
N ASN A 125 -0.29 18.47 5.52
CA ASN A 125 0.71 18.14 6.53
C ASN A 125 0.54 19.07 7.74
N PRO A 126 -0.04 18.60 8.86
CA PRO A 126 -0.67 17.29 8.99
C PRO A 126 -1.95 17.17 8.16
N ALA A 127 -2.24 15.95 7.73
CA ALA A 127 -3.41 15.73 6.89
C ALA A 127 -4.70 15.99 7.67
N ARG A 128 -5.64 16.64 7.00
CA ARG A 128 -6.94 16.97 7.57
C ARG A 128 -8.02 16.51 6.62
N ARG A 129 -9.17 16.18 7.17
CA ARG A 129 -10.31 15.75 6.38
C ARG A 129 -10.82 16.91 5.53
N LEU A 130 -11.00 16.66 4.24
CA LEU A 130 -11.62 17.61 3.31
C LEU A 130 -13.09 17.30 3.08
N SER A 131 -13.44 16.02 3.03
CA SER A 131 -14.81 15.60 2.79
C SER A 131 -15.08 14.18 3.27
#